data_6278d91fb1ae107ce76a4724eace364e
#
_entry.id   6278d91fb1ae107ce76a4724eace364e
#
_cell.length_a   1.000
_cell.length_b   1.000
_cell.length_c   1.000
_cell.angle_alpha   90.00
_cell.angle_beta   90.00
_cell.angle_gamma   90.00
#
_symmetry.space_group_name_H-M   'P 1'
#
loop_
_entity.id
_entity.type
_entity.pdbx_description
1 polymer ?
#
loop_
_entity_poly.entity_id
_entity_poly.type
_entity_poly.pdbx_seq_one_letter_code
_entity_poly.pdbx_strand_id
1 'polypeptide(L)'
;MQIPILNGIYVDSTPELRTSYPVNLVPVPKESGISSGFLRPGDGIVANGTGPGIDRGGINWNNECYRVMGTKLVEISSTGVVTILGDVGGTNLVTFDYGFTELGICSGGEMFFWNGTTLTQANYTAVTIGFIIDFCFIDGRYMITDGDRLFLTDIGDPFTIGAFAFEEPISDPDPVTSLLRLRNEVYAINRYTMEVYDNTTAAIPFPFQVISGAQIQKGCLGVFACCVYVDRIAFLGSGRNEAPAIYVGAAAQTEKISTQEIDNLLLEYTEAQLAAVKVEARNDKSHQHLYVHLPDRTIVYDASASQALQTQVWFTLVSTIVGFDQYRARNLVWCYDKWLVGDPESTNIGYLVQDTGHHWGEQVRWEFGTLIVYNEGKGALMKQLELVSLTGNVELGTEPQISTSYTVDGLTYSQDRFISVGTIGNRKKRLSWFQQGHMRNWRIQRFQGDSDSHVSYARLEAQIEALAY
;
A
#
# COMPACT_ATOMS: atom_id res chain seq x y z
N MET A 1 31.91 11.50 -10.90
CA MET A 1 31.49 10.27 -10.19
C MET A 1 29.98 10.21 -10.21
N GLN A 2 29.41 9.07 -10.56
CA GLN A 2 27.98 8.83 -10.48
C GLN A 2 27.66 8.27 -9.09
N ILE A 3 26.64 8.83 -8.42
CA ILE A 3 26.18 8.37 -7.12
C ILE A 3 24.81 7.72 -7.33
N PRO A 4 24.62 6.46 -6.90
CA PRO A 4 23.33 5.76 -7.02
C PRO A 4 22.25 6.46 -6.21
N ILE A 5 21.03 6.53 -6.75
CA ILE A 5 19.85 7.11 -6.10
C ILE A 5 18.61 6.19 -6.18
N LEU A 6 18.71 5.09 -6.91
CA LEU A 6 17.61 4.11 -7.10
C LEU A 6 17.64 3.03 -6.02
N ASN A 7 17.51 3.45 -4.77
CA ASN A 7 17.46 2.51 -3.67
C ASN A 7 16.11 2.64 -2.96
N GLY A 8 15.63 1.54 -2.44
CA GLY A 8 14.47 1.52 -1.58
C GLY A 8 14.73 2.17 -0.21
N ILE A 9 13.90 1.86 0.76
CA ILE A 9 14.09 2.31 2.14
C ILE A 9 15.25 1.52 2.76
N TYR A 10 16.34 2.20 3.08
CA TYR A 10 17.51 1.69 3.77
C TYR A 10 17.87 2.64 4.92
N VAL A 11 17.00 2.70 5.91
CA VAL A 11 17.21 3.51 7.11
C VAL A 11 17.44 2.57 8.27
N ASP A 12 18.66 2.47 8.77
CA ASP A 12 18.96 1.68 9.97
C ASP A 12 18.61 2.46 11.24
N SER A 13 18.35 1.74 12.33
CA SER A 13 18.25 2.29 13.69
C SER A 13 19.56 2.94 14.15
N THR A 14 20.70 2.51 13.59
CA THR A 14 22.00 3.11 13.81
C THR A 14 22.14 4.38 13.00
N PRO A 15 22.25 5.59 13.60
CA PRO A 15 22.27 6.86 12.88
C PRO A 15 23.35 6.95 11.79
N GLU A 16 24.48 6.33 12.03
CA GLU A 16 25.64 6.33 11.16
C GLU A 16 25.44 5.55 9.86
N LEU A 17 24.50 4.60 9.83
CA LEU A 17 24.21 3.76 8.68
C LEU A 17 22.90 4.11 7.98
N ARG A 18 22.23 5.18 8.37
CA ARG A 18 21.00 5.65 7.72
C ARG A 18 21.30 6.01 6.26
N THR A 19 20.57 5.40 5.38
CA THR A 19 20.71 5.59 3.95
C THR A 19 19.35 5.89 3.32
N SER A 20 19.29 5.98 2.02
CA SER A 20 18.20 6.42 1.18
C SER A 20 16.79 5.96 1.61
N TYR A 21 15.84 6.87 1.52
CA TYR A 21 14.41 6.60 1.70
C TYR A 21 13.61 7.49 0.74
N PRO A 22 13.08 6.98 -0.34
CA PRO A 22 12.22 7.77 -1.22
C PRO A 22 10.87 8.05 -0.55
N VAL A 23 10.51 9.32 -0.44
CA VAL A 23 9.18 9.78 0.00
C VAL A 23 8.49 10.44 -1.18
N ASN A 24 7.28 10.02 -1.52
CA ASN A 24 6.51 10.47 -2.68
C ASN A 24 7.28 10.42 -4.02
N LEU A 25 8.24 9.49 -4.10
CA LEU A 25 9.01 9.20 -5.30
C LEU A 25 9.01 7.68 -5.53
N VAL A 26 8.71 7.27 -6.74
CA VAL A 26 8.63 5.87 -7.16
C VAL A 26 9.89 5.48 -7.92
N PRO A 27 10.67 4.50 -7.45
CA PRO A 27 11.79 3.95 -8.20
C PRO A 27 11.33 3.21 -9.45
N VAL A 28 11.81 3.62 -10.63
CA VAL A 28 11.48 2.99 -11.91
C VAL A 28 12.76 2.47 -12.54
N PRO A 29 13.05 1.17 -12.46
CA PRO A 29 14.22 0.57 -13.11
C PRO A 29 14.07 0.59 -14.63
N LYS A 30 15.20 0.71 -15.33
CA LYS A 30 15.28 0.61 -16.79
C LYS A 30 16.50 -0.18 -17.20
N GLU A 31 16.35 -1.03 -18.17
CA GLU A 31 17.44 -1.82 -18.74
C GLU A 31 18.40 -0.98 -19.59
N SER A 32 17.90 0.08 -20.23
CA SER A 32 18.68 0.96 -21.08
C SER A 32 18.38 2.43 -20.83
N GLY A 33 19.40 3.27 -20.85
CA GLY A 33 19.26 4.72 -20.65
C GLY A 33 20.54 5.35 -20.09
N ILE A 34 20.43 6.58 -19.60
CA ILE A 34 21.55 7.31 -18.97
C ILE A 34 21.86 6.80 -17.56
N SER A 35 20.99 5.99 -16.98
CA SER A 35 21.13 5.34 -15.67
C SER A 35 20.36 4.02 -15.65
N SER A 36 20.57 3.19 -14.63
CA SER A 36 19.83 1.94 -14.39
C SER A 36 18.34 2.15 -14.09
N GLY A 37 17.87 3.39 -14.09
CA GLY A 37 16.49 3.79 -13.85
C GLY A 37 16.40 5.25 -13.39
N PHE A 38 15.25 5.64 -12.88
CA PHE A 38 14.99 6.99 -12.39
C PHE A 38 13.98 6.98 -11.25
N LEU A 39 13.97 8.05 -10.46
CA LEU A 39 12.92 8.32 -9.47
C LEU A 39 11.82 9.16 -10.14
N ARG A 40 10.62 8.63 -10.21
CA ARG A 40 9.43 9.31 -10.72
C ARG A 40 8.68 9.93 -9.55
N PRO A 41 8.07 11.12 -9.68
CA PRO A 41 7.10 11.61 -8.70
C PRO A 41 5.98 10.59 -8.45
N GLY A 42 5.51 10.51 -7.22
CA GLY A 42 4.31 9.74 -6.86
C GLY A 42 3.09 10.22 -7.63
N ASP A 43 2.06 9.39 -7.72
CA ASP A 43 0.83 9.75 -8.37
C ASP A 43 0.08 10.78 -7.52
N GLY A 44 -0.44 11.83 -8.15
CA GLY A 44 -1.33 12.79 -7.50
C GLY A 44 -2.75 12.26 -7.36
N ILE A 45 -3.54 12.93 -6.52
CA ILE A 45 -4.93 12.60 -6.24
C ILE A 45 -5.82 13.75 -6.69
N VAL A 46 -6.66 13.50 -7.69
CA VAL A 46 -7.62 14.48 -8.21
C VAL A 46 -9.02 14.15 -7.68
N ALA A 47 -9.72 15.16 -7.18
CA ALA A 47 -11.10 15.00 -6.72
C ALA A 47 -12.03 14.61 -7.86
N ASN A 48 -12.94 13.65 -7.61
CA ASN A 48 -13.93 13.15 -8.58
C ASN A 48 -15.37 13.30 -8.06
N GLY A 49 -15.57 13.62 -6.79
CA GLY A 49 -16.88 13.75 -6.18
C GLY A 49 -16.83 13.73 -4.67
N THR A 50 -17.99 13.81 -4.03
CA THR A 50 -18.15 13.74 -2.58
C THR A 50 -19.30 12.81 -2.22
N GLY A 51 -19.11 11.98 -1.20
CA GLY A 51 -20.12 11.05 -0.72
C GLY A 51 -20.80 11.49 0.57
N PRO A 52 -21.74 10.68 1.08
CA PRO A 52 -22.51 10.97 2.29
C PRO A 52 -21.71 10.77 3.60
N GLY A 53 -20.47 10.32 3.55
CA GLY A 53 -19.62 10.09 4.70
C GLY A 53 -18.21 9.69 4.30
N ILE A 54 -17.36 9.36 5.27
CA ILE A 54 -15.99 8.88 5.03
C ILE A 54 -16.04 7.52 4.35
N ASP A 55 -15.13 7.31 3.40
CA ASP A 55 -15.03 6.06 2.66
C ASP A 55 -14.52 4.91 3.54
N ARG A 56 -15.23 3.79 3.51
CA ARG A 56 -14.96 2.59 4.33
C ARG A 56 -14.54 1.37 3.51
N GLY A 57 -14.66 1.43 2.20
CA GLY A 57 -14.33 0.35 1.28
C GLY A 57 -15.04 0.49 -0.05
N GLY A 58 -14.57 -0.20 -1.05
CA GLY A 58 -15.18 -0.19 -2.37
C GLY A 58 -14.77 -1.38 -3.22
N ILE A 59 -15.54 -1.63 -4.27
CA ILE A 59 -15.33 -2.71 -5.23
C ILE A 59 -15.85 -2.31 -6.60
N ASN A 60 -15.28 -2.91 -7.63
CA ASN A 60 -15.85 -2.91 -8.96
C ASN A 60 -16.71 -4.16 -9.14
N TRP A 61 -17.99 -3.99 -9.39
CA TRP A 61 -18.92 -5.06 -9.72
C TRP A 61 -19.73 -4.69 -10.96
N ASN A 62 -19.76 -5.56 -11.95
CA ASN A 62 -20.42 -5.34 -13.24
C ASN A 62 -19.98 -4.05 -13.99
N ASN A 63 -18.69 -3.66 -13.85
CA ASN A 63 -18.09 -2.43 -14.38
C ASN A 63 -18.63 -1.14 -13.76
N GLU A 64 -19.31 -1.21 -12.61
CA GLU A 64 -19.73 -0.07 -11.82
C GLU A 64 -18.95 -0.05 -10.50
N CYS A 65 -18.68 1.16 -9.99
CA CYS A 65 -17.95 1.35 -8.75
C CYS A 65 -18.93 1.47 -7.58
N TYR A 66 -18.92 0.48 -6.69
CA TYR A 66 -19.69 0.48 -5.45
C TYR A 66 -18.77 0.81 -4.27
N ARG A 67 -19.24 1.64 -3.35
CA ARG A 67 -18.53 1.98 -2.12
C ARG A 67 -19.47 2.05 -0.93
N VAL A 68 -18.93 1.85 0.27
CA VAL A 68 -19.61 2.22 1.50
C VAL A 68 -19.00 3.51 2.02
N MET A 69 -19.81 4.55 2.10
CA MET A 69 -19.44 5.88 2.57
C MET A 69 -20.28 6.29 3.77
N GLY A 70 -19.66 6.46 4.94
CA GLY A 70 -20.38 6.51 6.19
C GLY A 70 -21.18 5.22 6.41
N THR A 71 -22.48 5.29 6.60
CA THR A 71 -23.35 4.11 6.74
C THR A 71 -24.01 3.68 5.42
N LYS A 72 -23.76 4.37 4.32
CA LYS A 72 -24.49 4.19 3.06
C LYS A 72 -23.71 3.39 2.04
N LEU A 73 -24.39 2.42 1.41
CA LEU A 73 -23.93 1.87 0.13
C LEU A 73 -24.24 2.89 -0.96
N VAL A 74 -23.23 3.20 -1.76
CA VAL A 74 -23.32 4.15 -2.88
C VAL A 74 -22.77 3.54 -4.15
N GLU A 75 -23.30 3.97 -5.27
CA GLU A 75 -22.76 3.75 -6.62
C GLU A 75 -22.14 5.06 -7.09
N ILE A 76 -20.96 4.98 -7.69
CA ILE A 76 -20.23 6.12 -8.22
C ILE A 76 -20.10 5.98 -9.72
N SER A 77 -20.65 6.94 -10.45
CA SER A 77 -20.54 6.96 -11.91
C SER A 77 -19.14 7.34 -12.40
N SER A 78 -18.86 7.12 -13.67
CA SER A 78 -17.60 7.51 -14.35
C SER A 78 -17.31 9.03 -14.25
N THR A 79 -18.33 9.85 -14.04
CA THR A 79 -18.24 11.32 -13.87
C THR A 79 -18.20 11.76 -12.40
N GLY A 80 -18.21 10.83 -11.45
CA GLY A 80 -18.14 11.12 -10.01
C GLY A 80 -19.49 11.43 -9.36
N VAL A 81 -20.61 11.22 -10.06
CA VAL A 81 -21.94 11.35 -9.45
C VAL A 81 -22.17 10.19 -8.49
N VAL A 82 -22.57 10.51 -7.25
CA VAL A 82 -22.81 9.55 -6.19
C VAL A 82 -24.30 9.29 -6.03
N THR A 83 -24.72 8.05 -6.16
CA THR A 83 -26.11 7.59 -5.96
C THR A 83 -26.19 6.72 -4.71
N ILE A 84 -27.04 7.08 -3.75
CA ILE A 84 -27.26 6.31 -2.53
C ILE A 84 -28.21 5.15 -2.85
N LEU A 85 -27.78 3.93 -2.51
CA LEU A 85 -28.54 2.70 -2.78
C LEU A 85 -29.22 2.14 -1.53
N GLY A 86 -28.64 2.36 -0.34
CA GLY A 86 -29.22 1.87 0.92
C GLY A 86 -28.33 2.13 2.13
N ASP A 87 -28.74 1.63 3.28
CA ASP A 87 -28.02 1.76 4.55
C ASP A 87 -27.46 0.39 4.98
N VAL A 88 -26.17 0.32 5.26
CA VAL A 88 -25.50 -0.88 5.75
C VAL A 88 -25.00 -0.72 7.20
N GLY A 89 -25.24 0.43 7.83
CA GLY A 89 -24.79 0.70 9.19
C GLY A 89 -23.28 0.62 9.40
N GLY A 90 -22.87 0.55 10.67
CA GLY A 90 -21.47 0.37 11.06
C GLY A 90 -20.59 1.61 10.86
N THR A 91 -19.35 1.55 11.36
CA THR A 91 -18.37 2.64 11.28
C THR A 91 -16.97 2.20 10.85
N ASN A 92 -16.67 0.90 10.97
CA ASN A 92 -15.36 0.34 10.59
C ASN A 92 -15.27 0.11 9.09
N LEU A 93 -14.08 -0.24 8.59
CA LEU A 93 -13.90 -0.69 7.22
C LEU A 93 -14.87 -1.84 6.90
N VAL A 94 -15.18 -2.02 5.63
CA VAL A 94 -16.10 -3.05 5.14
C VAL A 94 -15.39 -4.01 4.22
N THR A 95 -15.79 -5.28 4.27
CA THR A 95 -15.40 -6.29 3.29
C THR A 95 -16.43 -6.35 2.18
N PHE A 96 -15.94 -6.49 0.96
CA PHE A 96 -16.75 -6.74 -0.22
C PHE A 96 -16.29 -8.02 -0.92
N ASP A 97 -17.22 -8.81 -1.37
CA ASP A 97 -17.01 -9.85 -2.38
C ASP A 97 -18.31 -10.06 -3.17
N TYR A 98 -18.26 -10.66 -4.33
CA TYR A 98 -19.43 -10.81 -5.17
C TYR A 98 -19.62 -12.23 -5.66
N GLY A 99 -20.89 -12.64 -5.72
CA GLY A 99 -21.35 -13.83 -6.37
C GLY A 99 -21.74 -13.60 -7.84
N PHE A 100 -22.50 -14.52 -8.38
CA PHE A 100 -22.96 -14.44 -9.79
C PHE A 100 -24.02 -13.37 -9.98
N THR A 101 -24.86 -13.14 -9.00
CA THR A 101 -26.07 -12.28 -9.09
C THR A 101 -26.12 -11.19 -8.04
N GLU A 102 -25.31 -11.27 -6.98
CA GLU A 102 -25.32 -10.29 -5.89
C GLU A 102 -23.93 -9.91 -5.44
N LEU A 103 -23.82 -8.69 -4.96
CA LEU A 103 -22.70 -8.12 -4.25
C LEU A 103 -22.91 -8.28 -2.76
N GLY A 104 -22.04 -9.03 -2.08
CA GLY A 104 -22.00 -9.17 -0.63
C GLY A 104 -21.22 -8.05 0.04
N ILE A 105 -21.67 -7.61 1.20
CA ILE A 105 -21.09 -6.54 2.00
C ILE A 105 -21.15 -6.95 3.46
N CYS A 106 -20.00 -7.01 4.13
CA CYS A 106 -19.92 -7.16 5.58
C CYS A 106 -19.69 -5.79 6.23
N SER A 107 -20.62 -5.32 7.01
CA SER A 107 -20.55 -4.03 7.70
C SER A 107 -21.13 -4.11 9.10
N GLY A 108 -20.38 -3.65 10.11
CA GLY A 108 -20.84 -3.62 11.49
C GLY A 108 -21.15 -4.99 12.10
N GLY A 109 -20.60 -6.07 11.57
CA GLY A 109 -20.86 -7.44 12.01
C GLY A 109 -22.08 -8.09 11.39
N GLU A 110 -22.65 -7.48 10.36
CA GLU A 110 -23.85 -7.93 9.64
C GLU A 110 -23.54 -8.10 8.15
N MET A 111 -24.28 -9.01 7.50
CA MET A 111 -24.18 -9.25 6.07
C MET A 111 -25.32 -8.57 5.32
N PHE A 112 -24.97 -7.90 4.23
CA PHE A 112 -25.91 -7.27 3.31
C PHE A 112 -25.63 -7.77 1.88
N PHE A 113 -26.69 -7.89 1.08
CA PHE A 113 -26.58 -8.29 -0.31
C PHE A 113 -27.32 -7.31 -1.23
N TRP A 114 -26.61 -6.82 -2.23
CA TRP A 114 -27.15 -5.93 -3.27
C TRP A 114 -27.29 -6.71 -4.57
N ASN A 115 -28.51 -6.77 -5.12
CA ASN A 115 -28.79 -7.53 -6.37
C ASN A 115 -28.92 -6.65 -7.63
N GLY A 116 -28.43 -5.41 -7.57
CA GLY A 116 -28.58 -4.42 -8.66
C GLY A 116 -29.83 -3.55 -8.54
N THR A 117 -30.79 -3.87 -7.66
CA THR A 117 -32.03 -3.11 -7.47
C THR A 117 -32.38 -2.90 -6.00
N THR A 118 -32.16 -3.88 -5.15
CA THR A 118 -32.51 -3.85 -3.72
C THR A 118 -31.34 -4.29 -2.86
N LEU A 119 -31.16 -3.57 -1.75
CA LEU A 119 -30.23 -3.94 -0.69
C LEU A 119 -31.01 -4.70 0.40
N THR A 120 -30.59 -5.92 0.72
CA THR A 120 -31.23 -6.79 1.70
C THR A 120 -30.23 -7.23 2.76
N GLN A 121 -30.58 -7.07 4.04
CA GLN A 121 -29.79 -7.62 5.14
C GLN A 121 -30.11 -9.11 5.29
N ALA A 122 -29.07 -9.93 5.47
CA ALA A 122 -29.23 -11.34 5.77
C ALA A 122 -29.58 -11.54 7.26
N ASN A 123 -30.42 -12.52 7.53
CA ASN A 123 -30.80 -12.92 8.89
C ASN A 123 -30.74 -14.44 9.01
N TYR A 124 -29.64 -14.95 9.52
CA TYR A 124 -29.37 -16.38 9.65
C TYR A 124 -29.99 -16.94 10.93
N THR A 125 -31.19 -17.55 10.84
CA THR A 125 -31.95 -18.04 11.99
C THR A 125 -31.70 -19.48 12.37
N ALA A 126 -31.14 -20.30 11.46
CA ALA A 126 -30.90 -21.73 11.69
C ALA A 126 -29.59 -22.01 12.44
N VAL A 127 -28.70 -21.02 12.54
CA VAL A 127 -27.41 -21.08 13.22
C VAL A 127 -27.23 -19.87 14.12
N THR A 128 -26.46 -20.02 15.18
CA THR A 128 -26.04 -18.89 16.01
C THR A 128 -24.69 -18.40 15.50
N ILE A 129 -24.67 -17.25 14.85
CA ILE A 129 -23.45 -16.58 14.39
C ILE A 129 -23.19 -15.40 15.32
N GLY A 130 -21.93 -15.24 15.72
CA GLY A 130 -21.48 -14.08 16.47
C GLY A 130 -21.37 -12.81 15.62
N PHE A 131 -20.49 -11.89 16.01
CA PHE A 131 -20.16 -10.72 15.21
C PHE A 131 -19.39 -11.16 13.97
N ILE A 132 -19.95 -10.96 12.78
CA ILE A 132 -19.30 -11.35 11.52
C ILE A 132 -18.09 -10.46 11.28
N ILE A 133 -16.93 -11.09 11.16
CA ILE A 133 -15.65 -10.40 10.98
C ILE A 133 -15.33 -10.23 9.49
N ASP A 134 -15.47 -11.32 8.71
CA ASP A 134 -15.06 -11.35 7.30
C ASP A 134 -15.83 -12.43 6.54
N PHE A 135 -15.77 -12.36 5.20
CA PHE A 135 -16.37 -13.33 4.32
C PHE A 135 -15.69 -13.37 2.96
N CYS A 136 -15.86 -14.45 2.21
CA CYS A 136 -15.49 -14.55 0.80
C CYS A 136 -16.48 -15.40 0.02
N PHE A 137 -16.54 -15.20 -1.30
CA PHE A 137 -17.36 -15.99 -2.21
C PHE A 137 -16.53 -17.11 -2.85
N ILE A 138 -17.02 -18.35 -2.78
CA ILE A 138 -16.37 -19.53 -3.34
C ILE A 138 -17.41 -20.54 -3.80
N ASP A 139 -17.27 -21.10 -5.01
CA ASP A 139 -18.08 -22.18 -5.57
C ASP A 139 -19.61 -21.98 -5.45
N GLY A 140 -20.07 -20.74 -5.70
CA GLY A 140 -21.49 -20.42 -5.66
C GLY A 140 -22.06 -20.23 -4.23
N ARG A 141 -21.21 -20.09 -3.23
CA ARG A 141 -21.56 -19.92 -1.81
C ARG A 141 -20.75 -18.79 -1.19
N TYR A 142 -21.22 -18.26 -0.08
CA TYR A 142 -20.46 -17.34 0.76
C TYR A 142 -19.96 -18.09 1.99
N MET A 143 -18.67 -18.05 2.22
CA MET A 143 -18.04 -18.52 3.45
C MET A 143 -17.86 -17.30 4.37
N ILE A 144 -18.35 -17.41 5.59
CA ILE A 144 -18.46 -16.32 6.57
C ILE A 144 -17.74 -16.75 7.85
N THR A 145 -17.09 -15.83 8.54
CA THR A 145 -16.49 -16.12 9.87
C THR A 145 -16.91 -15.13 10.93
N ASP A 146 -17.13 -15.61 12.14
CA ASP A 146 -17.28 -14.81 13.37
C ASP A 146 -16.00 -14.82 14.23
N GLY A 147 -14.91 -15.40 13.71
CA GLY A 147 -13.62 -15.55 14.38
C GLY A 147 -13.42 -16.93 15.02
N ASP A 148 -14.49 -17.56 15.47
CA ASP A 148 -14.44 -18.90 16.09
C ASP A 148 -14.78 -20.01 15.09
N ARG A 149 -15.66 -19.69 14.12
CA ARG A 149 -16.22 -20.66 13.17
C ARG A 149 -16.21 -20.14 11.74
N LEU A 150 -16.23 -21.09 10.82
CA LEU A 150 -16.49 -20.89 9.40
C LEU A 150 -17.89 -21.38 9.09
N PHE A 151 -18.75 -20.51 8.59
CA PHE A 151 -20.12 -20.81 8.17
C PHE A 151 -20.21 -20.78 6.64
N LEU A 152 -21.11 -21.58 6.08
CA LEU A 152 -21.25 -21.68 4.63
C LEU A 152 -22.72 -21.52 4.23
N THR A 153 -23.01 -20.58 3.32
CA THR A 153 -24.37 -20.43 2.77
C THR A 153 -24.73 -21.57 1.83
N ASP A 154 -26.00 -21.73 1.49
CA ASP A 154 -26.46 -22.67 0.47
C ASP A 154 -26.01 -22.20 -0.93
N ILE A 155 -25.93 -23.13 -1.87
CA ILE A 155 -25.53 -22.83 -3.25
C ILE A 155 -26.55 -21.90 -3.91
N GLY A 156 -26.09 -20.71 -4.33
CA GLY A 156 -26.92 -19.71 -5.01
C GLY A 156 -27.98 -19.05 -4.12
N ASP A 157 -27.94 -19.29 -2.80
CA ASP A 157 -28.78 -18.60 -1.82
C ASP A 157 -27.94 -18.02 -0.69
N PRO A 158 -27.64 -16.71 -0.71
CA PRO A 158 -26.81 -16.06 0.30
C PRO A 158 -27.53 -15.81 1.63
N PHE A 159 -28.84 -16.04 1.71
CA PHE A 159 -29.67 -15.77 2.87
C PHE A 159 -29.90 -16.98 3.77
N THR A 160 -29.52 -18.18 3.32
CA THR A 160 -29.74 -19.43 4.05
C THR A 160 -28.41 -20.09 4.42
N ILE A 161 -28.27 -20.46 5.70
CA ILE A 161 -27.18 -21.29 6.22
C ILE A 161 -27.83 -22.49 6.93
N GLY A 162 -27.48 -23.70 6.49
CA GLY A 162 -27.99 -24.91 7.11
C GLY A 162 -27.48 -25.09 8.55
N ALA A 163 -28.27 -25.72 9.42
CA ALA A 163 -27.97 -25.88 10.86
C ALA A 163 -26.62 -26.57 11.17
N PHE A 164 -26.05 -27.31 10.21
CA PHE A 164 -24.78 -28.02 10.33
C PHE A 164 -23.76 -27.56 9.27
N ALA A 165 -24.00 -26.41 8.61
CA ALA A 165 -23.13 -25.87 7.59
C ALA A 165 -22.05 -24.96 8.22
N PHE A 166 -21.31 -25.50 9.17
CA PHE A 166 -20.18 -24.82 9.82
C PHE A 166 -19.04 -25.77 10.15
N GLU A 167 -17.85 -25.25 10.30
CA GLU A 167 -16.62 -25.92 10.71
C GLU A 167 -15.88 -25.04 11.73
N GLU A 168 -15.18 -25.68 12.67
CA GLU A 168 -14.25 -24.99 13.59
C GLU A 168 -12.83 -25.21 13.09
N PRO A 169 -12.02 -24.18 12.83
CA PRO A 169 -10.61 -24.34 12.52
C PRO A 169 -9.89 -25.07 13.65
N ILE A 170 -9.24 -26.19 13.34
CA ILE A 170 -8.77 -27.15 14.37
C ILE A 170 -7.26 -27.18 14.51
N SER A 171 -6.52 -26.65 13.56
CA SER A 171 -5.06 -26.85 13.52
C SER A 171 -4.31 -26.12 14.63
N ASP A 172 -4.80 -24.95 15.03
CA ASP A 172 -4.25 -24.18 16.16
C ASP A 172 -5.37 -23.39 16.85
N PRO A 173 -5.38 -23.28 18.19
CA PRO A 173 -6.40 -22.53 18.92
C PRO A 173 -6.14 -21.01 18.86
N ASP A 174 -6.17 -20.45 17.68
CA ASP A 174 -6.11 -19.01 17.44
C ASP A 174 -7.30 -18.55 16.58
N PRO A 175 -7.87 -17.35 16.84
CA PRO A 175 -9.07 -16.89 16.15
C PRO A 175 -8.79 -16.61 14.67
N VAL A 176 -9.78 -16.88 13.82
CA VAL A 176 -9.77 -16.47 12.43
C VAL A 176 -9.90 -14.94 12.36
N THR A 177 -8.98 -14.28 11.68
CA THR A 177 -8.97 -12.83 11.52
C THR A 177 -9.50 -12.40 10.15
N SER A 178 -9.29 -13.22 9.11
CA SER A 178 -9.72 -12.87 7.75
C SER A 178 -9.93 -14.10 6.88
N LEU A 179 -10.72 -13.96 5.83
CA LEU A 179 -10.94 -14.96 4.80
C LEU A 179 -10.54 -14.41 3.44
N LEU A 180 -9.66 -15.10 2.74
CA LEU A 180 -9.28 -14.74 1.37
C LEU A 180 -9.47 -15.92 0.43
N ARG A 181 -10.06 -15.65 -0.72
CA ARG A 181 -10.07 -16.61 -1.82
C ARG A 181 -8.84 -16.40 -2.70
N LEU A 182 -8.09 -17.47 -2.92
CA LEU A 182 -7.01 -17.50 -3.90
C LEU A 182 -7.24 -18.71 -4.82
N ARG A 183 -7.51 -18.45 -6.11
CA ARG A 183 -7.93 -19.49 -7.09
C ARG A 183 -9.22 -20.16 -6.62
N ASN A 184 -9.18 -21.49 -6.40
CA ASN A 184 -10.32 -22.28 -5.91
C ASN A 184 -10.18 -22.68 -4.44
N GLU A 185 -9.22 -22.10 -3.72
CA GLU A 185 -8.93 -22.38 -2.32
C GLU A 185 -9.37 -21.18 -1.45
N VAL A 186 -9.82 -21.48 -0.24
CA VAL A 186 -10.07 -20.48 0.79
C VAL A 186 -8.97 -20.56 1.83
N TYR A 187 -8.38 -19.41 2.10
CA TYR A 187 -7.40 -19.23 3.16
C TYR A 187 -8.11 -18.64 4.38
N ALA A 188 -8.31 -19.45 5.40
CA ALA A 188 -8.71 -18.99 6.73
C ALA A 188 -7.45 -18.51 7.44
N ILE A 189 -7.32 -17.19 7.55
CA ILE A 189 -6.15 -16.54 8.11
C ILE A 189 -6.41 -16.29 9.58
N ASN A 190 -5.67 -16.98 10.44
CA ASN A 190 -5.75 -16.84 11.89
C ASN A 190 -4.71 -15.81 12.36
N ARG A 191 -4.67 -15.54 13.68
CA ARG A 191 -3.70 -14.61 14.25
C ARG A 191 -2.24 -15.05 14.08
N TYR A 192 -1.94 -16.36 14.13
CA TYR A 192 -0.57 -16.90 14.05
C TYR A 192 -0.38 -17.97 12.99
N THR A 193 -1.46 -18.45 12.40
CA THR A 193 -1.44 -19.54 11.40
C THR A 193 -2.39 -19.21 10.25
N MET A 194 -2.29 -19.95 9.16
CA MET A 194 -3.29 -19.96 8.09
C MET A 194 -3.61 -21.40 7.74
N GLU A 195 -4.89 -21.68 7.61
CA GLU A 195 -5.41 -22.95 7.10
C GLU A 195 -5.92 -22.77 5.68
N VAL A 196 -5.68 -23.75 4.84
CA VAL A 196 -6.13 -23.71 3.45
C VAL A 196 -7.21 -24.76 3.26
N TYR A 197 -8.38 -24.34 2.79
CA TYR A 197 -9.54 -25.17 2.57
C TYR A 197 -9.79 -25.35 1.08
N ASP A 198 -10.12 -26.60 0.69
CA ASP A 198 -10.54 -26.95 -0.67
C ASP A 198 -11.91 -27.65 -0.64
N ASN A 199 -12.67 -27.48 -1.71
CA ASN A 199 -13.99 -28.08 -1.86
C ASN A 199 -13.86 -29.56 -2.26
N THR A 200 -14.28 -30.46 -1.41
CA THR A 200 -14.26 -31.92 -1.66
C THR A 200 -15.40 -32.41 -2.56
N THR A 201 -16.32 -31.49 -2.96
CA THR A 201 -17.53 -31.85 -3.71
C THR A 201 -18.43 -32.86 -3.03
N ALA A 202 -18.25 -33.14 -1.75
CA ALA A 202 -19.06 -34.06 -0.99
C ALA A 202 -20.47 -33.48 -0.75
N ALA A 203 -21.50 -34.34 -0.79
CA ALA A 203 -22.87 -33.92 -0.49
C ALA A 203 -23.11 -33.85 1.03
N ILE A 204 -22.34 -33.02 1.72
CA ILE A 204 -22.43 -32.75 3.16
C ILE A 204 -22.69 -31.25 3.42
N PRO A 205 -23.21 -30.86 4.56
CA PRO A 205 -23.53 -29.46 4.83
C PRO A 205 -22.33 -28.50 4.69
N PHE A 206 -21.14 -28.92 5.13
CA PHE A 206 -19.90 -28.16 4.96
C PHE A 206 -18.88 -28.99 4.14
N PRO A 207 -18.82 -28.82 2.81
CA PRO A 207 -18.00 -29.68 1.91
C PRO A 207 -16.54 -29.25 1.81
N PHE A 208 -16.11 -28.20 2.52
CA PHE A 208 -14.72 -27.76 2.52
C PHE A 208 -13.91 -28.51 3.58
N GLN A 209 -12.69 -28.89 3.24
CA GLN A 209 -11.76 -29.57 4.15
C GLN A 209 -10.38 -28.94 4.08
N VAL A 210 -9.67 -28.94 5.19
CA VAL A 210 -8.28 -28.48 5.27
C VAL A 210 -7.38 -29.33 4.38
N ILE A 211 -6.60 -28.69 3.53
CA ILE A 211 -5.58 -29.36 2.72
C ILE A 211 -4.42 -29.74 3.63
N SER A 212 -4.23 -31.06 3.81
CA SER A 212 -3.14 -31.57 4.64
C SER A 212 -1.78 -31.13 4.09
N GLY A 213 -0.97 -30.48 4.94
CA GLY A 213 0.36 -30.01 4.59
C GLY A 213 0.41 -28.64 3.88
N ALA A 214 -0.73 -27.97 3.64
CA ALA A 214 -0.79 -26.62 3.10
C ALA A 214 -0.82 -25.52 4.17
N GLN A 215 -0.82 -25.89 5.45
CA GLN A 215 -0.84 -24.95 6.56
C GLN A 215 0.41 -24.07 6.59
N ILE A 216 0.20 -22.77 6.83
CA ILE A 216 1.26 -21.76 6.98
C ILE A 216 1.37 -21.40 8.46
N GLN A 217 2.58 -21.46 9.02
CA GLN A 217 2.88 -21.12 10.44
C GLN A 217 3.11 -19.62 10.64
N LYS A 218 2.35 -18.81 9.92
CA LYS A 218 2.30 -17.35 10.01
C LYS A 218 0.86 -16.92 9.83
N GLY A 219 0.43 -15.95 10.61
CA GLY A 219 -0.92 -15.41 10.55
C GLY A 219 -0.91 -13.89 10.43
N CYS A 220 -2.11 -13.29 10.41
CA CYS A 220 -2.33 -11.88 10.16
C CYS A 220 -2.70 -11.15 11.45
N LEU A 221 -2.29 -9.88 11.57
CA LEU A 221 -2.59 -9.04 12.73
C LEU A 221 -4.03 -8.53 12.76
N GLY A 222 -4.65 -8.34 11.61
CA GLY A 222 -6.01 -7.76 11.52
C GLY A 222 -6.73 -8.14 10.24
N VAL A 223 -8.03 -7.91 10.21
CA VAL A 223 -8.93 -8.29 9.10
C VAL A 223 -8.45 -7.75 7.74
N PHE A 224 -8.04 -6.49 7.71
CA PHE A 224 -7.63 -5.82 6.47
C PHE A 224 -6.10 -5.80 6.28
N ALA A 225 -5.35 -6.42 7.19
CA ALA A 225 -3.89 -6.47 7.10
C ALA A 225 -3.38 -7.56 6.14
N CYS A 226 -4.22 -8.02 5.22
CA CYS A 226 -3.92 -8.97 4.17
C CYS A 226 -4.69 -8.67 2.87
N CYS A 227 -4.15 -9.10 1.74
CA CYS A 227 -4.82 -9.02 0.44
C CYS A 227 -4.23 -10.05 -0.54
N VAL A 228 -4.95 -10.30 -1.64
CA VAL A 228 -4.40 -11.06 -2.76
C VAL A 228 -3.44 -10.18 -3.55
N TYR A 229 -2.21 -10.66 -3.74
CA TYR A 229 -1.13 -9.95 -4.40
C TYR A 229 -0.33 -10.88 -5.32
N VAL A 230 -0.33 -10.63 -6.62
CA VAL A 230 0.46 -11.38 -7.63
C VAL A 230 0.31 -12.91 -7.47
N ASP A 231 -0.92 -13.42 -7.51
CA ASP A 231 -1.26 -14.85 -7.35
C ASP A 231 -0.81 -15.49 -6.01
N ARG A 232 -0.55 -14.66 -5.01
CA ARG A 232 -0.23 -15.04 -3.62
C ARG A 232 -1.02 -14.18 -2.65
N ILE A 233 -0.91 -14.48 -1.38
CA ILE A 233 -1.46 -13.65 -0.30
C ILE A 233 -0.32 -12.83 0.31
N ALA A 234 -0.46 -11.51 0.28
CA ALA A 234 0.39 -10.60 1.04
C ALA A 234 -0.28 -10.27 2.38
N PHE A 235 0.49 -10.26 3.46
CA PHE A 235 -0.04 -9.98 4.79
C PHE A 235 1.00 -9.39 5.74
N LEU A 236 0.51 -8.55 6.64
CA LEU A 236 1.25 -8.03 7.79
C LEU A 236 0.93 -8.91 8.98
N GLY A 237 1.92 -9.62 9.50
CA GLY A 237 1.69 -10.56 10.58
C GLY A 237 2.96 -11.17 11.17
N SER A 238 2.77 -12.26 11.90
CA SER A 238 3.87 -12.97 12.55
C SER A 238 3.48 -14.42 12.85
N GLY A 239 4.45 -15.25 13.14
CA GLY A 239 4.24 -16.52 13.84
C GLY A 239 4.17 -16.29 15.36
N ARG A 240 4.01 -17.38 16.11
CA ARG A 240 4.08 -17.32 17.58
C ARG A 240 5.48 -16.91 18.05
N ASN A 241 5.55 -15.98 18.98
CA ASN A 241 6.80 -15.45 19.55
C ASN A 241 7.75 -14.80 18.53
N GLU A 242 7.21 -14.22 17.48
CA GLU A 242 7.96 -13.50 16.46
C GLU A 242 7.51 -12.04 16.37
N ALA A 243 8.42 -11.16 15.98
CA ALA A 243 8.10 -9.78 15.68
C ALA A 243 7.25 -9.68 14.39
N PRO A 244 6.36 -8.68 14.30
CA PRO A 244 5.61 -8.43 13.07
C PRO A 244 6.52 -8.14 11.89
N ALA A 245 6.15 -8.68 10.72
CA ALA A 245 6.82 -8.45 9.47
C ALA A 245 5.83 -8.57 8.30
N ILE A 246 6.25 -8.23 7.09
CA ILE A 246 5.40 -8.34 5.90
C ILE A 246 5.86 -9.55 5.10
N TYR A 247 4.90 -10.41 4.81
CA TYR A 247 5.11 -11.67 4.10
C TYR A 247 4.26 -11.74 2.84
N VAL A 248 4.72 -12.55 1.90
CA VAL A 248 3.92 -13.03 0.76
C VAL A 248 3.98 -14.55 0.76
N GLY A 249 2.84 -15.22 0.64
CA GLY A 249 2.80 -16.67 0.69
C GLY A 249 1.62 -17.30 -0.03
N ALA A 250 1.75 -18.59 -0.34
CA ALA A 250 0.70 -19.46 -0.84
C ALA A 250 1.12 -20.92 -0.64
N ALA A 251 0.16 -21.84 -0.48
CA ALA A 251 0.37 -23.29 -0.48
C ALA A 251 1.56 -23.72 0.39
N ALA A 252 1.51 -23.49 1.67
CA ALA A 252 2.51 -23.83 2.70
C ALA A 252 3.86 -23.09 2.63
N GLN A 253 4.03 -22.17 1.70
CA GLN A 253 5.27 -21.41 1.57
C GLN A 253 5.04 -19.95 1.87
N THR A 254 5.95 -19.34 2.62
CA THR A 254 5.97 -17.90 2.88
C THR A 254 7.35 -17.33 2.63
N GLU A 255 7.37 -16.16 2.05
CA GLU A 255 8.57 -15.37 1.81
C GLU A 255 8.42 -14.04 2.56
N LYS A 256 9.42 -13.68 3.33
CA LYS A 256 9.47 -12.36 3.97
C LYS A 256 9.95 -11.34 2.97
N ILE A 257 9.16 -10.30 2.73
CA ILE A 257 9.49 -9.21 1.81
C ILE A 257 9.87 -7.93 2.53
N SER A 258 9.58 -7.80 3.82
CA SER A 258 10.06 -6.66 4.62
C SER A 258 11.57 -6.76 4.86
N THR A 259 12.26 -5.63 4.76
CA THR A 259 13.66 -5.49 5.12
C THR A 259 13.81 -5.24 6.62
N GLN A 260 15.02 -5.29 7.15
CA GLN A 260 15.27 -5.00 8.56
C GLN A 260 14.79 -3.60 8.96
N GLU A 261 14.93 -2.63 8.07
CA GLU A 261 14.50 -1.25 8.28
C GLU A 261 12.97 -1.15 8.38
N ILE A 262 12.24 -1.90 7.56
CA ILE A 262 10.78 -2.00 7.63
C ILE A 262 10.36 -2.69 8.93
N ASP A 263 11.04 -3.77 9.33
CA ASP A 263 10.72 -4.44 10.59
C ASP A 263 10.95 -3.51 11.79
N ASN A 264 12.05 -2.75 11.80
CA ASN A 264 12.31 -1.76 12.84
C ASN A 264 11.23 -0.67 12.88
N LEU A 265 10.76 -0.22 11.71
CA LEU A 265 9.64 0.72 11.62
C LEU A 265 8.35 0.12 12.19
N LEU A 266 8.04 -1.15 11.89
CA LEU A 266 6.86 -1.83 12.40
C LEU A 266 6.88 -1.98 13.93
N LEU A 267 8.05 -2.10 14.55
CA LEU A 267 8.20 -2.16 16.01
C LEU A 267 7.94 -0.82 16.73
N GLU A 268 7.87 0.30 15.99
CA GLU A 268 7.47 1.59 16.56
C GLU A 268 5.97 1.67 16.87
N TYR A 269 5.15 0.76 16.29
CA TYR A 269 3.70 0.72 16.46
C TYR A 269 3.27 -0.35 17.46
N THR A 270 2.18 -0.08 18.15
CA THR A 270 1.54 -1.07 19.01
C THR A 270 0.81 -2.14 18.18
N GLU A 271 0.58 -3.31 18.76
CA GLU A 271 -0.16 -4.39 18.08
C GLU A 271 -1.57 -3.93 17.65
N ALA A 272 -2.26 -3.14 18.46
CA ALA A 272 -3.57 -2.59 18.12
C ALA A 272 -3.54 -1.63 16.92
N GLN A 273 -2.48 -0.84 16.78
CA GLN A 273 -2.27 0.02 15.61
C GLN A 273 -1.99 -0.81 14.35
N LEU A 274 -1.17 -1.85 14.47
CA LEU A 274 -0.87 -2.75 13.36
C LEU A 274 -2.08 -3.61 12.95
N ALA A 275 -2.95 -3.98 13.89
CA ALA A 275 -4.20 -4.68 13.60
C ALA A 275 -5.23 -3.83 12.81
N ALA A 276 -5.13 -2.50 12.91
CA ALA A 276 -5.95 -1.55 12.15
C ALA A 276 -5.38 -1.20 10.76
N VAL A 277 -4.19 -1.69 10.43
CA VAL A 277 -3.54 -1.46 9.13
C VAL A 277 -4.37 -2.08 8.02
N LYS A 278 -4.45 -1.39 6.90
CA LYS A 278 -4.99 -1.92 5.66
C LYS A 278 -3.87 -2.20 4.66
N VAL A 279 -3.93 -3.37 4.03
CA VAL A 279 -3.02 -3.79 2.97
C VAL A 279 -3.81 -3.88 1.67
N GLU A 280 -3.32 -3.26 0.60
CA GLU A 280 -3.99 -3.21 -0.70
C GLU A 280 -3.00 -3.47 -1.84
N ALA A 281 -3.45 -4.13 -2.88
CA ALA A 281 -2.68 -4.40 -4.08
C ALA A 281 -3.12 -3.50 -5.24
N ARG A 282 -2.15 -3.00 -6.01
CA ARG A 282 -2.39 -2.25 -7.24
C ARG A 282 -1.41 -2.69 -8.33
N ASN A 283 -1.97 -3.13 -9.44
CA ASN A 283 -1.19 -3.38 -10.65
C ASN A 283 -1.39 -2.19 -11.59
N ASP A 284 -0.34 -1.43 -11.87
CA ASP A 284 -0.40 -0.28 -12.77
C ASP A 284 0.76 -0.34 -13.76
N LYS A 285 0.42 -0.50 -15.04
CA LYS A 285 1.40 -0.63 -16.13
C LYS A 285 2.38 -1.80 -15.84
N SER A 286 3.66 -1.51 -15.66
CA SER A 286 4.68 -2.51 -15.33
C SER A 286 4.99 -2.64 -13.84
N HIS A 287 4.27 -1.93 -12.98
CA HIS A 287 4.47 -1.93 -11.54
C HIS A 287 3.46 -2.81 -10.83
N GLN A 288 3.91 -3.57 -9.86
CA GLN A 288 3.09 -4.37 -8.96
C GLN A 288 3.29 -3.85 -7.54
N HIS A 289 2.43 -2.93 -7.15
CA HIS A 289 2.52 -2.25 -5.86
C HIS A 289 1.69 -2.96 -4.79
N LEU A 290 2.28 -3.13 -3.61
CA LEU A 290 1.61 -3.52 -2.38
C LEU A 290 1.66 -2.35 -1.41
N TYR A 291 0.51 -1.76 -1.11
CA TYR A 291 0.36 -0.65 -0.17
C TYR A 291 0.12 -1.19 1.22
N VAL A 292 0.86 -0.71 2.19
CA VAL A 292 0.66 -1.00 3.61
C VAL A 292 0.42 0.33 4.32
N HIS A 293 -0.84 0.60 4.65
CA HIS A 293 -1.29 1.86 5.22
C HIS A 293 -1.07 1.89 6.72
N LEU A 294 0.10 2.36 7.15
CA LEU A 294 0.44 2.59 8.55
C LEU A 294 -0.26 3.84 9.09
N PRO A 295 -0.31 4.05 10.41
CA PRO A 295 -1.05 5.18 11.00
C PRO A 295 -0.59 6.56 10.58
N ASP A 296 0.69 6.75 10.30
CA ASP A 296 1.30 8.04 9.97
C ASP A 296 1.89 8.11 8.55
N ARG A 297 1.91 7.02 7.82
CA ARG A 297 2.47 6.93 6.46
C ARG A 297 1.97 5.68 5.75
N THR A 298 2.14 5.62 4.46
CA THR A 298 1.96 4.38 3.70
C THR A 298 3.31 3.96 3.12
N ILE A 299 3.70 2.72 3.38
CA ILE A 299 4.86 2.12 2.72
C ILE A 299 4.37 1.25 1.56
N VAL A 300 5.10 1.30 0.45
CA VAL A 300 4.74 0.58 -0.77
C VAL A 300 5.90 -0.29 -1.21
N TYR A 301 5.60 -1.58 -1.42
CA TYR A 301 6.51 -2.53 -2.03
C TYR A 301 6.23 -2.65 -3.52
N ASP A 302 7.27 -2.68 -4.35
CA ASP A 302 7.13 -2.93 -5.79
C ASP A 302 7.87 -4.22 -6.17
N ALA A 303 7.09 -5.27 -6.48
CA ALA A 303 7.66 -6.56 -6.85
C ALA A 303 8.41 -6.50 -8.19
N SER A 304 7.91 -5.74 -9.15
CA SER A 304 8.56 -5.59 -10.47
C SER A 304 9.89 -4.87 -10.37
N ALA A 305 9.96 -3.79 -9.60
CA ALA A 305 11.20 -3.08 -9.35
C ALA A 305 12.19 -3.93 -8.53
N SER A 306 11.69 -4.67 -7.54
CA SER A 306 12.51 -5.57 -6.72
C SER A 306 13.15 -6.68 -7.54
N GLN A 307 12.40 -7.26 -8.47
CA GLN A 307 12.92 -8.28 -9.39
C GLN A 307 13.98 -7.71 -10.33
N ALA A 308 13.74 -6.51 -10.88
CA ALA A 308 14.67 -5.87 -11.81
C ALA A 308 15.99 -5.44 -11.14
N LEU A 309 15.93 -4.96 -9.91
CA LEU A 309 17.10 -4.50 -9.13
C LEU A 309 17.73 -5.59 -8.25
N GLN A 310 17.12 -6.78 -8.17
CA GLN A 310 17.57 -7.90 -7.33
C GLN A 310 17.69 -7.52 -5.83
N THR A 311 16.87 -6.57 -5.40
CA THR A 311 16.76 -6.10 -4.00
C THR A 311 15.33 -5.78 -3.67
N GLN A 312 14.95 -5.84 -2.38
CA GLN A 312 13.61 -5.45 -1.95
C GLN A 312 13.45 -3.93 -2.09
N VAL A 313 12.54 -3.48 -2.96
CA VAL A 313 12.32 -2.06 -3.25
C VAL A 313 11.07 -1.57 -2.55
N TRP A 314 11.26 -0.69 -1.57
CA TRP A 314 10.22 -0.04 -0.81
C TRP A 314 10.32 1.47 -0.98
N PHE A 315 9.19 2.17 -0.92
CA PHE A 315 9.13 3.62 -0.86
C PHE A 315 7.96 4.06 0.03
N THR A 316 7.97 5.33 0.44
CA THR A 316 6.97 5.89 1.36
C THR A 316 6.07 6.88 0.64
N LEU A 317 4.77 6.86 0.95
CA LEU A 317 3.80 7.87 0.52
C LEU A 317 3.22 8.59 1.74
N VAL A 318 3.10 9.91 1.63
CA VAL A 318 2.52 10.79 2.65
C VAL A 318 1.70 11.90 1.97
N SER A 319 0.71 12.42 2.68
CA SER A 319 -0.10 13.54 2.17
C SER A 319 0.12 14.82 2.98
N THR A 320 1.39 15.13 3.26
CA THR A 320 1.78 16.34 4.00
C THR A 320 3.00 16.99 3.38
N ILE A 321 3.17 18.29 3.65
CA ILE A 321 4.38 19.05 3.26
C ILE A 321 5.48 18.99 4.34
N VAL A 322 5.14 18.68 5.58
CA VAL A 322 6.09 18.65 6.71
C VAL A 322 5.90 17.36 7.52
N GLY A 323 7.00 16.67 7.80
CA GLY A 323 6.97 15.45 8.62
C GLY A 323 6.35 14.25 7.92
N PHE A 324 5.74 13.37 8.68
CA PHE A 324 4.98 12.23 8.20
C PHE A 324 3.52 12.40 8.59
N ASP A 325 2.63 12.05 7.67
CA ASP A 325 1.20 12.02 7.87
C ASP A 325 0.58 10.98 6.93
N GLN A 326 -0.61 10.53 7.27
CA GLN A 326 -1.32 9.49 6.57
C GLN A 326 -1.47 9.81 5.07
N TYR A 327 -1.19 8.82 4.21
CA TYR A 327 -1.50 8.93 2.79
C TYR A 327 -3.01 8.90 2.57
N ARG A 328 -3.54 9.93 1.93
CA ARG A 328 -4.99 10.18 1.78
C ARG A 328 -5.61 9.53 0.53
N ALA A 329 -5.05 8.43 0.05
CA ALA A 329 -5.67 7.59 -0.96
C ALA A 329 -5.79 6.16 -0.43
N ARG A 330 -7.01 5.73 -0.15
CA ARG A 330 -7.32 4.38 0.34
C ARG A 330 -8.45 3.76 -0.46
N ASN A 331 -8.65 2.46 -0.26
CA ASN A 331 -9.71 1.69 -0.90
C ASN A 331 -9.62 1.79 -2.42
N LEU A 332 -8.47 1.36 -2.95
CA LEU A 332 -8.15 1.41 -4.38
C LEU A 332 -9.10 0.51 -5.20
N VAL A 333 -9.82 1.09 -6.14
CA VAL A 333 -10.74 0.37 -7.03
C VAL A 333 -10.45 0.73 -8.46
N TRP A 334 -10.11 -0.26 -9.30
CA TRP A 334 -9.99 -0.05 -10.74
C TRP A 334 -11.38 -0.06 -11.38
N CYS A 335 -11.81 1.07 -11.88
CA CYS A 335 -13.08 1.21 -12.60
C CYS A 335 -13.01 2.40 -13.56
N TYR A 336 -13.71 2.35 -14.70
CA TYR A 336 -13.75 3.42 -15.71
C TYR A 336 -12.36 3.86 -16.20
N ASP A 337 -11.44 2.89 -16.38
CA ASP A 337 -10.05 3.13 -16.78
C ASP A 337 -9.27 4.05 -15.82
N LYS A 338 -9.67 4.10 -14.54
CA LYS A 338 -9.06 4.89 -13.49
C LYS A 338 -8.92 4.09 -12.19
N TRP A 339 -7.91 4.42 -11.40
CA TRP A 339 -7.81 3.99 -10.02
C TRP A 339 -8.57 4.96 -9.13
N LEU A 340 -9.82 4.60 -8.78
CA LEU A 340 -10.64 5.37 -7.85
C LEU A 340 -10.19 5.13 -6.42
N VAL A 341 -10.19 6.19 -5.61
CA VAL A 341 -9.75 6.18 -4.21
C VAL A 341 -10.73 6.95 -3.33
N GLY A 342 -10.82 6.54 -2.08
CA GLY A 342 -11.50 7.32 -1.04
C GLY A 342 -10.50 8.04 -0.15
N ASP A 343 -10.93 9.14 0.43
CA ASP A 343 -10.18 9.89 1.42
C ASP A 343 -10.54 9.39 2.83
N PRO A 344 -9.58 8.90 3.63
CA PRO A 344 -9.86 8.45 4.99
C PRO A 344 -10.20 9.57 5.97
N GLU A 345 -9.96 10.84 5.62
CA GLU A 345 -10.17 12.00 6.48
C GLU A 345 -11.39 12.83 6.10
N SER A 346 -11.85 12.70 4.87
CA SER A 346 -12.96 13.49 4.36
C SER A 346 -13.97 12.64 3.58
N THR A 347 -15.03 13.28 3.11
CA THR A 347 -16.05 12.64 2.27
C THR A 347 -15.70 12.62 0.79
N ASN A 348 -14.46 12.98 0.43
CA ASN A 348 -14.03 13.09 -0.95
C ASN A 348 -13.77 11.72 -1.58
N ILE A 349 -14.11 11.64 -2.85
CA ILE A 349 -13.75 10.54 -3.74
C ILE A 349 -12.85 11.13 -4.82
N GLY A 350 -11.77 10.46 -5.13
CA GLY A 350 -10.82 10.88 -6.16
C GLY A 350 -10.33 9.75 -7.02
N TYR A 351 -9.37 10.07 -7.85
CA TYR A 351 -8.64 9.08 -8.63
C TYR A 351 -7.17 9.46 -8.76
N LEU A 352 -6.33 8.46 -8.96
CA LEU A 352 -4.89 8.64 -9.11
C LEU A 352 -4.55 9.09 -10.52
N VAL A 353 -3.64 10.06 -10.63
CA VAL A 353 -3.11 10.58 -11.91
C VAL A 353 -1.60 10.74 -11.86
N GLN A 354 -0.97 10.74 -13.04
CA GLN A 354 0.48 10.93 -13.16
C GLN A 354 0.87 12.35 -13.63
N ASP A 355 -0.10 13.20 -13.90
CA ASP A 355 0.15 14.54 -14.45
C ASP A 355 0.43 15.59 -13.37
N THR A 356 0.03 15.34 -12.16
CA THR A 356 0.28 16.16 -10.97
C THR A 356 0.79 15.33 -9.81
N GLY A 357 1.50 15.94 -8.87
CA GLY A 357 1.89 15.35 -7.61
C GLY A 357 1.07 15.84 -6.42
N HIS A 358 0.10 16.72 -6.63
CA HIS A 358 -0.76 17.25 -5.56
C HIS A 358 -1.75 16.19 -5.07
N HIS A 359 -2.04 16.20 -3.76
CA HIS A 359 -3.06 15.36 -3.18
C HIS A 359 -4.28 16.20 -2.81
N TRP A 360 -5.42 15.94 -3.46
CA TRP A 360 -6.67 16.70 -3.27
C TRP A 360 -6.53 18.22 -3.52
N GLY A 361 -5.57 18.61 -4.38
CA GLY A 361 -5.24 19.99 -4.67
C GLY A 361 -4.24 20.64 -3.70
N GLU A 362 -3.80 19.92 -2.68
CA GLU A 362 -2.80 20.39 -1.72
C GLU A 362 -1.40 19.92 -2.09
N GLN A 363 -0.41 20.75 -1.76
CA GLN A 363 1.00 20.41 -1.95
C GLN A 363 1.44 19.32 -0.99
N VAL A 364 2.28 18.42 -1.48
CA VAL A 364 2.95 17.39 -0.66
C VAL A 364 4.45 17.45 -0.89
N ARG A 365 5.22 17.05 0.13
CA ARG A 365 6.67 16.98 0.00
C ARG A 365 7.10 15.75 -0.76
N TRP A 366 8.26 15.84 -1.39
CA TRP A 366 9.04 14.67 -1.78
C TRP A 366 10.46 14.78 -1.20
N GLU A 367 11.06 13.63 -0.94
CA GLU A 367 12.40 13.56 -0.37
C GLU A 367 13.09 12.26 -0.79
N PHE A 368 14.39 12.33 -1.01
CA PHE A 368 15.23 11.15 -1.12
C PHE A 368 16.66 11.46 -0.68
N GLY A 369 17.39 10.42 -0.28
CA GLY A 369 18.78 10.49 0.10
C GLY A 369 19.66 9.61 -0.81
N THR A 370 20.94 9.87 -0.81
CA THR A 370 21.93 8.97 -1.41
C THR A 370 22.29 7.86 -0.44
N LEU A 371 22.88 6.80 -0.96
CA LEU A 371 23.70 5.91 -0.14
C LEU A 371 24.88 6.67 0.45
N ILE A 372 25.52 6.06 1.43
CA ILE A 372 26.74 6.60 2.03
C ILE A 372 27.80 6.77 0.94
N VAL A 373 28.22 8.02 0.74
CA VAL A 373 29.37 8.34 -0.12
C VAL A 373 30.62 8.20 0.75
N TYR A 374 31.48 7.27 0.40
CA TYR A 374 32.69 6.94 1.15
C TYR A 374 33.92 6.93 0.21
N ASN A 375 35.05 7.42 0.69
CA ASN A 375 36.31 7.48 -0.07
C ASN A 375 37.44 6.82 0.75
N GLU A 376 37.30 5.54 1.07
CA GLU A 376 38.31 4.70 1.72
C GLU A 376 38.99 5.35 2.95
N GLY A 377 38.23 6.12 3.74
CA GLY A 377 38.74 6.84 4.91
C GLY A 377 39.54 8.11 4.59
N LYS A 378 39.71 8.45 3.31
CA LYS A 378 40.33 9.68 2.87
C LYS A 378 39.30 10.77 2.69
N GLY A 379 39.70 12.01 2.96
CA GLY A 379 38.86 13.16 2.70
C GLY A 379 38.55 13.39 1.22
N ALA A 380 37.48 14.12 0.95
CA ALA A 380 37.14 14.57 -0.39
C ALA A 380 36.53 15.98 -0.40
N LEU A 381 36.83 16.78 -1.39
CA LEU A 381 36.16 18.06 -1.62
C LEU A 381 35.11 17.90 -2.68
N MET A 382 33.86 18.21 -2.34
CA MET A 382 32.74 18.21 -3.25
C MET A 382 32.56 19.59 -3.90
N LYS A 383 33.03 19.72 -5.16
CA LYS A 383 32.97 20.98 -5.88
C LYS A 383 31.60 21.30 -6.46
N GLN A 384 30.97 20.30 -7.04
CA GLN A 384 29.67 20.43 -7.68
C GLN A 384 28.86 19.14 -7.50
N LEU A 385 27.56 19.31 -7.29
CA LEU A 385 26.55 18.25 -7.42
C LEU A 385 25.59 18.69 -8.51
N GLU A 386 25.23 17.78 -9.40
CA GLU A 386 24.23 17.98 -10.44
C GLU A 386 23.22 16.84 -10.43
N LEU A 387 21.96 17.20 -10.20
CA LEU A 387 20.86 16.27 -10.27
C LEU A 387 20.29 16.26 -11.68
N VAL A 388 20.59 15.20 -12.42
CA VAL A 388 20.17 15.05 -13.81
C VAL A 388 18.69 14.72 -13.88
N SER A 389 17.91 15.61 -14.50
CA SER A 389 16.45 15.54 -14.55
C SER A 389 15.91 16.14 -15.86
N LEU A 390 14.67 15.80 -16.17
CA LEU A 390 13.92 16.43 -17.27
C LEU A 390 13.10 17.58 -16.68
N THR A 391 13.70 18.77 -16.63
CA THR A 391 13.03 19.98 -16.11
C THR A 391 11.92 20.49 -17.04
N GLY A 392 11.08 21.41 -16.53
CA GLY A 392 10.02 22.08 -17.28
C GLY A 392 8.63 21.45 -17.09
N ASN A 393 8.50 20.42 -16.26
CA ASN A 393 7.23 19.92 -15.77
C ASN A 393 7.01 20.43 -14.33
N VAL A 394 6.37 21.59 -14.24
CA VAL A 394 6.13 22.35 -13.01
C VAL A 394 4.70 22.83 -13.04
N GLU A 395 4.10 23.08 -11.90
CA GLU A 395 2.75 23.64 -11.80
C GLU A 395 2.71 25.01 -12.46
N LEU A 396 1.62 25.28 -13.19
CA LEU A 396 1.48 26.52 -13.96
C LEU A 396 1.43 27.76 -13.02
N GLY A 397 2.29 28.73 -13.31
CA GLY A 397 2.36 29.98 -12.53
C GLY A 397 3.27 29.91 -11.30
N THR A 398 3.95 28.78 -11.08
CA THR A 398 4.92 28.59 -10.00
C THR A 398 6.37 28.58 -10.50
N GLU A 399 7.30 28.84 -9.61
CA GLU A 399 8.73 28.61 -9.79
C GLU A 399 9.24 27.86 -8.54
N PRO A 400 9.01 26.55 -8.47
CA PRO A 400 9.34 25.76 -7.29
C PRO A 400 10.84 25.69 -7.06
N GLN A 401 11.18 25.55 -5.79
CA GLN A 401 12.57 25.38 -5.37
C GLN A 401 12.79 23.99 -4.85
N ILE A 402 13.94 23.42 -5.15
CA ILE A 402 14.42 22.18 -4.56
C ILE A 402 15.67 22.48 -3.73
N SER A 403 15.81 21.77 -2.65
CA SER A 403 16.96 21.95 -1.76
C SER A 403 17.80 20.69 -1.63
N THR A 404 19.04 20.91 -1.24
CA THR A 404 19.95 19.83 -0.85
C THR A 404 20.63 20.16 0.46
N SER A 405 20.76 19.17 1.32
CA SER A 405 21.54 19.19 2.54
C SER A 405 22.30 17.89 2.73
N TYR A 406 23.22 17.84 3.68
CA TYR A 406 24.00 16.64 3.93
C TYR A 406 24.17 16.37 5.41
N THR A 407 24.41 15.12 5.73
CA THR A 407 24.78 14.68 7.05
C THR A 407 26.09 13.90 7.04
N VAL A 408 26.81 13.97 8.16
CA VAL A 408 28.04 13.21 8.42
C VAL A 408 27.92 12.35 9.67
N ASP A 409 26.80 12.48 10.40
CA ASP A 409 26.48 11.73 11.61
C ASP A 409 25.17 10.94 11.50
N GLY A 410 24.43 11.10 10.37
CA GLY A 410 23.13 10.48 10.16
C GLY A 410 21.97 11.11 10.91
N LEU A 411 22.22 12.07 11.80
CA LEU A 411 21.21 12.71 12.66
C LEU A 411 20.98 14.16 12.30
N THR A 412 22.06 14.93 12.20
CA THR A 412 22.01 16.37 11.94
C THR A 412 22.31 16.67 10.49
N TYR A 413 21.48 17.48 9.86
CA TYR A 413 21.67 17.91 8.48
C TYR A 413 22.25 19.32 8.43
N SER A 414 23.11 19.57 7.45
CA SER A 414 23.58 20.92 7.15
C SER A 414 22.42 21.84 6.76
N GLN A 415 22.68 23.15 6.70
CA GLN A 415 21.72 24.09 6.17
C GLN A 415 21.30 23.71 4.74
N ASP A 416 20.01 23.77 4.45
CA ASP A 416 19.46 23.54 3.12
C ASP A 416 19.92 24.60 2.11
N ARG A 417 20.30 24.13 0.93
CA ARG A 417 20.73 24.97 -0.18
C ARG A 417 19.73 24.87 -1.32
N PHE A 418 19.03 25.93 -1.57
CA PHE A 418 17.94 26.00 -2.53
C PHE A 418 18.41 26.39 -3.92
N ILE A 419 17.78 25.79 -4.94
CA ILE A 419 17.83 26.23 -6.33
C ILE A 419 16.46 26.19 -6.95
N SER A 420 16.19 27.08 -7.90
CA SER A 420 14.95 27.06 -8.68
C SER A 420 14.99 25.92 -9.71
N VAL A 421 13.89 25.18 -9.85
CA VAL A 421 13.67 24.21 -10.93
C VAL A 421 13.37 24.89 -12.27
N GLY A 422 12.98 26.14 -12.23
CA GLY A 422 12.52 26.93 -13.36
C GLY A 422 11.00 26.90 -13.50
N THR A 423 10.50 27.64 -14.47
CA THR A 423 9.08 27.70 -14.80
C THR A 423 8.67 26.60 -15.78
N ILE A 424 7.35 26.42 -15.96
CA ILE A 424 6.79 25.49 -16.94
C ILE A 424 7.43 25.69 -18.34
N GLY A 425 7.78 24.60 -19.00
CA GLY A 425 8.42 24.61 -20.32
C GLY A 425 9.91 24.90 -20.33
N ASN A 426 10.55 25.26 -19.22
CA ASN A 426 12.00 25.49 -19.14
C ASN A 426 12.77 24.15 -19.08
N ARG A 427 12.91 23.51 -20.23
CA ARG A 427 13.54 22.18 -20.36
C ARG A 427 15.08 22.19 -20.42
N LYS A 428 15.71 23.36 -20.35
CA LYS A 428 17.17 23.51 -20.41
C LYS A 428 17.79 23.83 -19.05
N LYS A 429 17.02 23.89 -18.00
CA LYS A 429 17.50 24.18 -16.65
C LYS A 429 18.32 23.01 -16.13
N ARG A 430 19.55 23.30 -15.67
CA ARG A 430 20.40 22.32 -14.97
C ARG A 430 20.24 22.51 -13.47
N LEU A 431 20.05 21.42 -12.74
CA LEU A 431 19.92 21.42 -11.29
C LEU A 431 21.29 21.18 -10.66
N SER A 432 22.07 22.26 -10.51
CA SER A 432 23.46 22.19 -10.06
C SER A 432 23.69 23.04 -8.82
N TRP A 433 24.35 22.46 -7.84
CA TRP A 433 24.82 23.12 -6.63
C TRP A 433 26.37 23.13 -6.61
N PHE A 434 26.97 24.28 -6.37
CA PHE A 434 28.40 24.47 -6.33
C PHE A 434 28.88 24.58 -4.88
N GLN A 435 30.21 24.34 -4.66
CA GLN A 435 30.89 24.52 -3.37
C GLN A 435 30.20 23.76 -2.23
N GLN A 436 30.03 22.44 -2.40
CA GLN A 436 29.30 21.59 -1.47
C GLN A 436 30.10 21.17 -0.22
N GLY A 437 31.27 21.80 0.01
CA GLY A 437 32.11 21.56 1.17
C GLY A 437 32.97 20.31 1.04
N HIS A 438 33.54 19.89 2.17
CA HIS A 438 34.40 18.73 2.23
C HIS A 438 33.76 17.60 3.05
N MET A 439 34.23 16.41 2.80
CA MET A 439 33.89 15.18 3.48
C MET A 439 35.18 14.64 4.12
N ARG A 440 35.15 14.30 5.40
CA ARG A 440 36.33 13.67 6.04
C ARG A 440 36.34 12.16 5.84
N ASN A 441 35.26 11.47 6.25
CA ASN A 441 35.14 10.02 6.12
C ASN A 441 34.04 9.65 5.17
N TRP A 442 32.80 9.99 5.49
CA TRP A 442 31.63 9.67 4.71
C TRP A 442 30.60 10.81 4.75
N ARG A 443 29.63 10.76 3.86
CA ARG A 443 28.58 11.75 3.74
C ARG A 443 27.34 11.12 3.09
N ILE A 444 26.18 11.51 3.58
CA ILE A 444 24.90 11.25 2.92
C ILE A 444 24.33 12.57 2.45
N GLN A 445 23.92 12.63 1.20
CA GLN A 445 23.28 13.79 0.60
C GLN A 445 21.78 13.59 0.55
N ARG A 446 21.00 14.58 1.00
CA ARG A 446 19.55 14.62 0.95
C ARG A 446 19.08 15.64 -0.07
N PHE A 447 18.02 15.30 -0.80
CA PHE A 447 17.30 16.18 -1.70
C PHE A 447 15.85 16.22 -1.31
N GLN A 448 15.24 17.40 -1.34
CA GLN A 448 13.83 17.58 -0.98
C GLN A 448 13.22 18.74 -1.77
N GLY A 449 11.89 18.68 -1.92
CA GLY A 449 11.07 19.68 -2.56
C GLY A 449 9.59 19.39 -2.33
N ASP A 450 8.77 20.04 -3.09
CA ASP A 450 7.31 19.90 -3.06
C ASP A 450 6.76 19.41 -4.42
N SER A 451 5.47 19.09 -4.43
CA SER A 451 4.77 18.57 -5.61
C SER A 451 4.56 19.59 -6.73
N ASP A 452 4.82 20.88 -6.52
CA ASP A 452 4.85 21.87 -7.61
C ASP A 452 5.95 21.54 -8.62
N SER A 453 7.04 20.88 -8.16
CA SER A 453 8.10 20.36 -9.01
C SER A 453 7.83 18.90 -9.38
N HIS A 454 6.98 18.66 -10.36
CA HIS A 454 6.66 17.31 -10.84
C HIS A 454 7.71 16.78 -11.83
N VAL A 455 8.92 16.56 -11.34
CA VAL A 455 10.13 16.27 -12.13
C VAL A 455 10.68 14.90 -11.77
N SER A 456 11.10 14.14 -12.79
CA SER A 456 11.78 12.85 -12.62
C SER A 456 13.30 13.03 -12.54
N TYR A 457 13.92 12.28 -11.64
CA TYR A 457 15.36 12.35 -11.35
C TYR A 457 16.07 11.09 -11.83
N ALA A 458 16.99 11.23 -12.81
CA ALA A 458 17.62 10.08 -13.43
C ALA A 458 18.92 9.64 -12.74
N ARG A 459 19.75 10.60 -12.30
CA ARG A 459 21.00 10.29 -11.62
C ARG A 459 21.57 11.53 -10.93
N LEU A 460 22.46 11.30 -9.98
CA LEU A 460 23.26 12.34 -9.34
C LEU A 460 24.71 12.28 -9.86
N GLU A 461 25.21 13.38 -10.40
CA GLU A 461 26.61 13.55 -10.78
C GLU A 461 27.33 14.42 -9.78
N ALA A 462 28.53 14.02 -9.37
CA ALA A 462 29.37 14.76 -8.46
C ALA A 462 30.75 15.00 -9.04
N GLN A 463 31.20 16.24 -8.98
CA GLN A 463 32.63 16.58 -9.20
C GLN A 463 33.32 16.58 -7.83
N ILE A 464 34.13 15.56 -7.62
CA ILE A 464 34.81 15.29 -6.35
C ILE A 464 36.32 15.35 -6.58
N GLU A 465 37.02 16.08 -5.72
CA GLU A 465 38.45 16.04 -5.61
C GLU A 465 38.86 15.23 -4.39
N ALA A 466 39.50 14.10 -4.62
CA ALA A 466 39.97 13.24 -3.54
C ALA A 466 41.14 13.91 -2.82
N LEU A 467 41.13 13.95 -1.51
CA LEU A 467 42.24 14.40 -0.69
C LEU A 467 43.15 13.22 -0.38
N ALA A 468 44.43 13.50 -0.20
CA ALA A 468 45.46 12.46 -0.01
C ALA A 468 45.44 11.91 1.44
N TYR A 469 44.71 12.56 2.36
CA TYR A 469 44.67 12.25 3.79
C TYR A 469 43.34 12.68 4.40
#